data_41b4b55b3d6cf2b29ed49fa79e72be69
#
_entry.id   41b4b55b3d6cf2b29ed49fa79e72be69
#
_cell.length_a   1.000
_cell.length_b   1.000
_cell.length_c   1.000
_cell.angle_alpha   90.00
_cell.angle_beta   90.00
_cell.angle_gamma   90.00
#
_symmetry.space_group_name_H-M   'P 1'
#
loop_
_entity.id
_entity.type
_entity.pdbx_description
1 polymer ?
#
loop_
_entity_poly.entity_id
_entity_poly.type
_entity_poly.pdbx_seq_one_letter_code
_entity_poly.pdbx_strand_id
1 'polypeptide(L)'
;GDREIDSFVWVNEGDLVRYATETKYGIVGEKFHEAVHCKLLVLDEAGSAIARASNQARGRIQDMMRKRLERLDLRNVFISNEQPLFSATYGESVGSRFKGSSKVIYLDGPDLRDKGWEK
;
A
#
# COMPACT_ATOMS: atom_id res chain seq x y z
N GLY A 1 -13.57 22.59 10.88
CA GLY A 1 -13.67 21.94 10.36
C GLY A 1 -13.02 20.78 10.12
N ASP A 2 -13.19 20.18 10.82
CA ASP A 2 -12.64 19.21 10.74
C ASP A 2 -13.13 18.32 9.82
N ARG A 3 -12.90 18.47 8.62
CA ARG A 3 -13.17 17.59 7.75
C ARG A 3 -12.26 16.51 7.81
N GLU A 4 -12.70 15.38 8.27
CA GLU A 4 -11.88 14.31 8.31
C GLU A 4 -11.75 13.72 6.97
N ILE A 5 -10.57 13.37 6.58
CA ILE A 5 -10.32 12.56 5.45
C ILE A 5 -10.84 11.18 5.78
N ASP A 6 -11.33 10.45 4.80
CA ASP A 6 -11.86 9.12 5.04
C ASP A 6 -10.93 8.37 5.93
N SER A 7 -11.45 7.78 6.96
CA SER A 7 -10.63 7.06 7.90
C SER A 7 -10.18 5.71 7.36
N PHE A 8 -10.73 5.24 6.27
CA PHE A 8 -10.42 3.93 5.74
C PHE A 8 -10.38 3.94 4.23
N VAL A 9 -9.30 3.42 3.66
CA VAL A 9 -9.17 3.24 2.22
C VAL A 9 -8.67 1.82 1.97
N TRP A 10 -9.38 1.09 1.11
CA TRP A 10 -8.93 -0.22 0.65
C TRP A 10 -8.67 -0.09 -0.85
N VAL A 11 -7.45 -0.31 -1.27
CA VAL A 11 -7.06 -0.13 -2.66
C VAL A 11 -6.09 -1.23 -3.05
N ASN A 12 -6.18 -1.73 -4.28
CA ASN A 12 -5.16 -2.65 -4.76
C ASN A 12 -3.99 -1.86 -5.33
N GLU A 13 -2.84 -2.49 -5.40
CA GLU A 13 -1.63 -1.77 -5.81
C GLU A 13 -1.69 -1.28 -7.25
N GLY A 14 -2.38 -2.00 -8.13
CA GLY A 14 -2.53 -1.54 -9.51
C GLY A 14 -3.27 -0.21 -9.58
N ASP A 15 -4.33 -0.07 -8.81
CA ASP A 15 -5.07 1.18 -8.76
C ASP A 15 -4.24 2.28 -8.08
N LEU A 16 -3.50 1.92 -7.04
CA LEU A 16 -2.66 2.90 -6.38
C LEU A 16 -1.59 3.44 -7.33
N VAL A 17 -1.00 2.58 -8.14
CA VAL A 17 -0.03 3.00 -9.16
C VAL A 17 -0.70 3.94 -10.16
N ARG A 18 -1.93 3.63 -10.57
CA ARG A 18 -2.66 4.51 -11.48
C ARG A 18 -2.89 5.88 -10.85
N TYR A 19 -3.33 5.91 -9.60
CA TYR A 19 -3.55 7.17 -8.91
C TYR A 19 -2.26 7.97 -8.76
N ALA A 20 -1.15 7.29 -8.51
CA ALA A 20 0.15 7.95 -8.39
C ALA A 20 0.68 8.46 -9.74
N THR A 21 0.19 7.87 -10.83
CA THR A 21 0.61 8.26 -12.17
C THR A 21 -0.20 9.45 -12.68
N GLU A 22 -1.49 9.48 -12.34
CA GLU A 22 -2.38 10.52 -12.84
C GLU A 22 -2.15 11.83 -12.09
N THR A 23 -1.68 12.82 -12.80
CA THR A 23 -1.45 14.13 -12.19
C THR A 23 -2.02 15.21 -13.09
N LYS A 24 -2.31 16.34 -12.48
CA LYS A 24 -2.73 17.52 -13.22
C LYS A 24 -1.79 18.64 -12.75
N TYR A 25 -1.05 19.21 -13.66
CA TYR A 25 -0.05 20.24 -13.34
C TYR A 25 0.94 19.73 -12.28
N GLY A 26 1.29 18.45 -12.37
CA GLY A 26 2.25 17.87 -11.44
C GLY A 26 1.70 17.53 -10.07
N ILE A 27 0.40 17.71 -9.86
CA ILE A 27 -0.23 17.44 -8.56
C ILE A 27 -1.09 16.21 -8.67
N VAL A 28 -0.88 15.27 -7.76
CA VAL A 28 -1.67 14.03 -7.74
C VAL A 28 -3.11 14.33 -7.36
N GLY A 29 -4.01 13.49 -7.83
CA GLY A 29 -5.41 13.68 -7.60
C GLY A 29 -5.86 13.29 -6.20
N GLU A 30 -7.15 13.45 -5.97
CA GLU A 30 -7.74 13.24 -4.67
C GLU A 30 -7.64 11.81 -4.18
N LYS A 31 -7.73 10.83 -5.07
CA LYS A 31 -7.67 9.44 -4.67
C LYS A 31 -6.31 9.07 -4.06
N PHE A 32 -5.23 9.56 -4.64
CA PHE A 32 -3.91 9.31 -4.08
C PHE A 32 -3.76 10.04 -2.75
N HIS A 33 -4.26 11.26 -2.69
CA HIS A 33 -4.20 12.07 -1.47
C HIS A 33 -4.94 11.36 -0.33
N GLU A 34 -6.10 10.77 -0.61
CA GLU A 34 -6.85 10.02 0.40
C GLU A 34 -6.05 8.82 0.90
N ALA A 35 -5.40 8.10 0.01
CA ALA A 35 -4.57 6.96 0.42
C ALA A 35 -3.40 7.39 1.30
N VAL A 36 -2.82 8.55 1.02
CA VAL A 36 -1.70 9.05 1.81
C VAL A 36 -2.14 9.39 3.24
N HIS A 37 -3.34 9.96 3.39
CA HIS A 37 -3.73 10.58 4.65
C HIS A 37 -4.78 9.84 5.48
N CYS A 38 -5.37 8.78 4.95
CA CYS A 38 -6.40 8.04 5.69
C CYS A 38 -5.82 7.39 6.94
N LYS A 39 -6.65 7.15 7.92
CA LYS A 39 -6.18 6.56 9.16
C LYS A 39 -5.85 5.08 9.02
N LEU A 40 -6.62 4.34 8.24
CA LEU A 40 -6.34 2.94 7.96
C LEU A 40 -6.25 2.74 6.45
N LEU A 41 -5.10 2.30 5.99
CA LEU A 41 -4.91 1.96 4.59
C LEU A 41 -4.76 0.44 4.47
N VAL A 42 -5.58 -0.17 3.64
CA VAL A 42 -5.38 -1.57 3.28
C VAL A 42 -4.92 -1.60 1.83
N LEU A 43 -3.69 -2.05 1.63
CA LEU A 43 -3.11 -2.17 0.30
C LEU A 43 -3.15 -3.63 -0.10
N ASP A 44 -4.05 -3.95 -1.03
CA ASP A 44 -4.23 -5.30 -1.50
C ASP A 44 -3.29 -5.58 -2.67
N GLU A 45 -2.91 -6.82 -2.81
CA GLU A 45 -2.00 -7.25 -3.86
C GLU A 45 -0.69 -6.48 -3.83
N ALA A 46 -0.18 -6.23 -2.63
CA ALA A 46 1.05 -5.48 -2.46
C ALA A 46 2.21 -6.18 -3.18
N GLY A 47 2.96 -5.42 -3.94
CA GLY A 47 4.07 -5.93 -4.75
C GLY A 47 3.70 -6.27 -6.17
N SER A 48 2.41 -6.30 -6.51
CA SER A 48 1.99 -6.79 -7.83
C SER A 48 2.23 -5.81 -8.98
N ALA A 49 2.27 -4.54 -8.70
CA ALA A 49 2.32 -3.53 -9.77
C ALA A 49 3.48 -2.55 -9.68
N ILE A 50 4.09 -2.42 -8.51
CA ILE A 50 5.11 -1.38 -8.30
C ILE A 50 6.32 -1.54 -9.21
N ALA A 51 6.68 -2.76 -9.54
CA ALA A 51 7.86 -3.01 -10.38
C ALA A 51 7.69 -2.46 -11.80
N ARG A 52 6.45 -2.35 -12.25
CA ARG A 52 6.17 -1.86 -13.61
C ARG A 52 5.75 -0.39 -13.63
N ALA A 53 5.76 0.25 -12.48
CA ALA A 53 5.36 1.65 -12.38
C ALA A 53 6.45 2.56 -12.93
N SER A 54 6.05 3.74 -13.36
CA SER A 54 7.03 4.74 -13.78
C SER A 54 7.88 5.14 -12.58
N ASN A 55 9.04 5.73 -12.82
CA ASN A 55 9.89 6.19 -11.73
C ASN A 55 9.18 7.21 -10.86
N GLN A 56 8.37 8.08 -11.47
CA GLN A 56 7.64 9.08 -10.70
C GLN A 56 6.57 8.45 -9.82
N ALA A 57 5.79 7.53 -10.35
CA ALA A 57 4.74 6.88 -9.58
C ALA A 57 5.36 6.03 -8.46
N ARG A 58 6.44 5.31 -8.78
CA ARG A 58 7.13 4.51 -7.78
C ARG A 58 7.66 5.38 -6.65
N GLY A 59 8.26 6.51 -6.99
CA GLY A 59 8.78 7.43 -5.97
C GLY A 59 7.68 7.97 -5.07
N ARG A 60 6.53 8.30 -5.64
CA ARG A 60 5.40 8.79 -4.86
C ARG A 60 4.86 7.73 -3.90
N ILE A 61 4.79 6.48 -4.36
CA ILE A 61 4.31 5.39 -3.52
C ILE A 61 5.32 5.08 -2.42
N GLN A 62 6.60 5.05 -2.73
CA GLN A 62 7.63 4.83 -1.73
C GLN A 62 7.62 5.92 -0.67
N ASP A 63 7.45 7.16 -1.09
CA ASP A 63 7.39 8.29 -0.17
C ASP A 63 6.15 8.20 0.72
N MET A 64 5.01 7.84 0.15
CA MET A 64 3.79 7.63 0.90
C MET A 64 3.98 6.55 1.96
N MET A 65 4.55 5.41 1.57
CA MET A 65 4.76 4.31 2.50
C MET A 65 5.71 4.69 3.63
N ARG A 66 6.79 5.37 3.28
CA ARG A 66 7.74 5.81 4.29
C ARG A 66 7.10 6.72 5.30
N LYS A 67 6.32 7.69 4.82
CA LYS A 67 5.66 8.65 5.71
C LYS A 67 4.62 7.97 6.59
N ARG A 68 3.82 7.08 6.01
CA ARG A 68 2.79 6.41 6.78
C ARG A 68 3.39 5.48 7.83
N LEU A 69 4.48 4.77 7.51
CA LEU A 69 5.10 3.84 8.45
C LEU A 69 5.81 4.55 9.59
N GLU A 70 6.13 5.82 9.42
CA GLU A 70 6.72 6.61 10.50
C GLU A 70 5.70 7.16 11.48
N ARG A 71 4.44 7.17 11.12
CA ARG A 71 3.42 7.79 11.95
C ARG A 71 2.71 6.76 12.82
N LEU A 72 2.71 7.01 14.12
CA LEU A 72 2.10 6.08 15.05
C LEU A 72 0.58 6.14 15.05
N ASP A 73 0.02 7.22 14.55
CA ASP A 73 -1.43 7.38 14.51
C ASP A 73 -2.07 6.82 13.25
N LEU A 74 -1.27 6.31 12.32
CA LEU A 74 -1.79 5.72 11.10
C LEU A 74 -1.61 4.20 11.15
N ARG A 75 -2.52 3.50 10.52
CA ARG A 75 -2.48 2.04 10.46
C ARG A 75 -2.40 1.60 9.01
N ASN A 76 -1.65 0.54 8.79
CA ASN A 76 -1.44 0.02 7.44
C ASN A 76 -1.56 -1.49 7.46
N VAL A 77 -2.27 -2.05 6.48
CA VAL A 77 -2.35 -3.48 6.29
C VAL A 77 -1.92 -3.75 4.85
N PHE A 78 -0.93 -4.61 4.68
CA PHE A 78 -0.45 -4.98 3.36
C PHE A 78 -0.78 -6.44 3.13
N ILE A 79 -1.53 -6.72 2.08
CA ILE A 79 -1.92 -8.08 1.72
C ILE A 79 -1.15 -8.48 0.48
N SER A 80 -0.41 -9.58 0.55
CA SER A 80 0.40 -10.03 -0.56
C SER A 80 0.34 -11.54 -0.69
N ASN A 81 0.39 -12.02 -1.93
CA ASN A 81 0.44 -13.45 -2.18
C ASN A 81 1.86 -13.98 -2.10
N GLU A 82 2.84 -13.11 -2.03
CA GLU A 82 4.22 -13.52 -1.97
C GLU A 82 4.80 -13.06 -0.66
N GLN A 83 5.84 -13.70 -0.23
CA GLN A 83 6.53 -13.22 0.96
C GLN A 83 7.05 -11.84 0.68
N PRO A 84 6.67 -10.87 1.47
CA PRO A 84 7.03 -9.51 1.16
C PRO A 84 8.47 -9.25 1.46
N LEU A 85 9.26 -9.15 0.44
CA LEU A 85 10.61 -8.64 0.60
C LEU A 85 10.49 -7.14 0.42
N PHE A 86 10.00 -6.48 1.46
CA PHE A 86 9.68 -5.06 1.32
C PHE A 86 10.87 -4.23 0.87
N SER A 87 12.06 -4.58 1.29
CA SER A 87 13.24 -3.84 0.85
C SER A 87 13.48 -4.00 -0.65
N ALA A 88 13.29 -5.20 -1.18
CA ALA A 88 13.49 -5.44 -2.60
C ALA A 88 12.37 -4.83 -3.43
N THR A 89 11.17 -4.79 -2.88
CA THR A 89 10.00 -4.33 -3.63
C THR A 89 9.84 -2.82 -3.55
N TYR A 90 10.01 -2.25 -2.36
CA TYR A 90 9.71 -0.83 -2.14
C TYR A 90 10.92 0.00 -1.74
N GLY A 91 12.09 -0.60 -1.69
CA GLY A 91 13.33 0.09 -1.35
C GLY A 91 13.70 -0.10 0.11
N GLU A 92 14.98 0.08 0.41
CA GLU A 92 15.49 -0.18 1.74
C GLU A 92 14.90 0.73 2.80
N SER A 93 14.63 1.96 2.45
CA SER A 93 14.06 2.91 3.40
C SER A 93 12.69 2.47 3.89
N VAL A 94 11.84 2.01 2.97
CA VAL A 94 10.52 1.51 3.32
C VAL A 94 10.66 0.18 4.07
N GLY A 95 11.52 -0.69 3.57
CA GLY A 95 11.72 -2.01 4.19
C GLY A 95 12.21 -1.92 5.62
N SER A 96 13.11 -1.01 5.91
CA SER A 96 13.64 -0.81 7.24
C SER A 96 12.53 -0.36 8.20
N ARG A 97 11.70 0.59 7.76
CA ARG A 97 10.60 1.07 8.58
C ARG A 97 9.54 0.01 8.80
N PHE A 98 9.27 -0.79 7.77
CA PHE A 98 8.32 -1.88 7.87
C PHE A 98 8.80 -2.90 8.92
N LYS A 99 10.06 -3.27 8.88
CA LYS A 99 10.60 -4.21 9.85
C LYS A 99 10.49 -3.72 11.28
N GLY A 100 10.70 -2.44 11.48
CA GLY A 100 10.68 -1.89 12.82
C GLY A 100 9.28 -1.66 13.38
N SER A 101 8.27 -1.64 12.54
CA SER A 101 6.93 -1.22 12.98
C SER A 101 5.83 -2.20 12.66
N SER A 102 6.13 -3.34 12.05
CA SER A 102 5.08 -4.20 11.53
C SER A 102 5.18 -5.63 12.02
N LYS A 103 4.05 -6.29 12.03
CA LYS A 103 3.97 -7.70 12.36
C LYS A 103 3.50 -8.43 11.13
N VAL A 104 4.17 -9.52 10.78
CA VAL A 104 3.80 -10.31 9.62
C VAL A 104 3.00 -11.51 10.07
N ILE A 105 1.87 -11.74 9.43
CA ILE A 105 1.03 -12.88 9.69
C ILE A 105 0.95 -13.68 8.41
N TYR A 106 1.33 -14.95 8.49
CA TYR A 106 1.28 -15.83 7.35
C TYR A 106 0.01 -16.65 7.41
N LEU A 107 -0.72 -16.67 6.31
CA LEU A 107 -1.93 -17.48 6.21
C LEU A 107 -1.59 -18.70 5.38
N ASP A 108 -1.10 -19.73 6.07
CA ASP A 108 -0.73 -20.94 5.43
C ASP A 108 -1.87 -21.87 5.40
N GLY A 109 -2.09 -22.57 4.41
CA GLY A 109 -3.15 -23.54 4.35
C GLY A 109 -3.67 -23.70 2.95
N PRO A 110 -4.66 -24.53 2.76
CA PRO A 110 -5.20 -24.75 1.43
C PRO A 110 -5.85 -23.48 0.90
N ASP A 111 -5.81 -23.35 -0.41
CA ASP A 111 -6.45 -22.24 -1.05
C ASP A 111 -7.95 -22.47 -0.97
N LEU A 112 -8.62 -21.68 -0.21
CA LEU A 112 -10.04 -21.84 0.01
C LEU A 112 -10.86 -21.60 -1.24
N ARG A 113 -10.33 -20.85 -2.17
CA ARG A 113 -11.03 -20.64 -3.42
C ARG A 113 -11.10 -21.91 -4.24
N ASP A 114 -10.14 -22.79 -4.08
CA ASP A 114 -10.13 -24.03 -4.82
C ASP A 114 -10.89 -25.12 -4.13
N LYS A 115 -11.21 -24.98 -2.85
CA LYS A 115 -11.81 -26.03 -2.13
C LYS A 115 -13.09 -25.71 -1.50
N GLY A 116 -13.19 -24.63 -0.90
CA GLY A 116 -14.22 -24.42 0.01
C GLY A 116 -15.37 -23.68 -0.45
N TRP A 117 -15.08 -22.61 -1.03
CA TRP A 117 -16.14 -21.73 -1.32
C TRP A 117 -16.97 -22.19 -2.47
N GLU A 118 -16.51 -23.19 -3.10
CA GLU A 118 -17.23 -23.61 -4.18
C GLU A 118 -18.22 -24.57 -3.89
N LYS A 119 -18.57 -24.88 -2.74
CA LYS A 119 -19.55 -25.76 -2.47
C LYS A 119 -20.83 -25.32 -2.83
#